data_950c72d0cb633733ae0681be11e0e359
#
_entry.id   950c72d0cb633733ae0681be11e0e359
#
_cell.length_a   1.000
_cell.length_b   1.000
_cell.length_c   1.000
_cell.angle_alpha   90.00
_cell.angle_beta   90.00
_cell.angle_gamma   90.00
#
_symmetry.space_group_name_H-M   'P 1'
#
loop_
_entity.id
_entity.type
_entity.pdbx_description
1 polymer ?
#
loop_
_entity_poly.entity_id
_entity_poly.type
_entity_poly.pdbx_seq_one_letter_code
_entity_poly.pdbx_strand_id
1 'polypeptide(L)'
;MELAGLNIKFLPGVGEKKAAVLYEELQVQSYEDMLYHVPFKYIDRSKIYSIAELNGRLPYIQIKAKIRNLKTIGEGKALRMTATAYDETGTLELVWFKGFKFLTNQIEPDKEYLIFGQPSEFNHKLNIVHPEIDSFEKASQLLVGFQAVYPTTEKMKKAFLNSKAI
;
A
#
# COMPACT_ATOMS: atom_id res chain seq x y z
N MET A 1 9.57 18.23 28.09
CA MET A 1 8.33 18.52 27.36
C MET A 1 7.41 17.32 27.57
N GLU A 2 6.29 17.53 28.23
CA GLU A 2 5.38 16.43 28.57
C GLU A 2 4.48 16.13 27.35
N LEU A 3 4.71 15.01 26.69
CA LEU A 3 3.98 14.62 25.47
C LEU A 3 2.51 14.26 25.74
N ALA A 4 2.21 13.82 26.98
CA ALA A 4 0.84 13.53 27.43
C ALA A 4 -0.10 14.74 27.35
N GLY A 5 0.43 15.96 27.55
CA GLY A 5 -0.35 17.20 27.46
C GLY A 5 -0.58 17.72 26.04
N LEU A 6 0.10 17.16 25.03
CA LEU A 6 0.00 17.60 23.64
C LEU A 6 -1.08 16.81 22.89
N ASN A 7 -2.18 17.49 22.56
CA ASN A 7 -3.28 16.87 21.82
C ASN A 7 -2.87 16.51 20.39
N ILE A 8 -3.23 15.31 19.94
CA ILE A 8 -2.85 14.74 18.63
C ILE A 8 -3.34 15.60 17.44
N LYS A 9 -4.37 16.42 17.60
CA LYS A 9 -4.86 17.30 16.54
C LYS A 9 -3.83 18.32 16.06
N PHE A 10 -2.83 18.63 16.88
CA PHE A 10 -1.75 19.57 16.54
C PHE A 10 -0.60 18.89 15.78
N LEU A 11 -0.64 17.56 15.62
CA LEU A 11 0.33 16.87 14.78
C LEU A 11 0.13 17.26 13.31
N PRO A 12 1.18 17.69 12.59
CA PRO A 12 1.07 18.04 11.17
C PRO A 12 0.38 16.94 10.35
N GLY A 13 -0.65 17.32 9.60
CA GLY A 13 -1.43 16.40 8.76
C GLY A 13 -2.59 15.68 9.46
N VAL A 14 -2.80 15.86 10.77
CA VAL A 14 -3.93 15.27 11.52
C VAL A 14 -5.14 16.20 11.50
N GLY A 15 -5.11 17.30 12.21
CA GLY A 15 -6.24 18.22 12.36
C GLY A 15 -7.43 17.59 13.13
N GLU A 16 -8.48 18.36 13.37
CA GLU A 16 -9.61 17.95 14.22
C GLU A 16 -10.36 16.71 13.73
N LYS A 17 -10.60 16.61 12.41
CA LYS A 17 -11.38 15.51 11.84
C LYS A 17 -10.67 14.15 12.00
N LYS A 18 -9.37 14.10 11.73
CA LYS A 18 -8.60 12.87 11.88
C LYS A 18 -8.36 12.55 13.37
N ALA A 19 -8.13 13.56 14.20
CA ALA A 19 -8.00 13.38 15.65
C ALA A 19 -9.25 12.75 16.26
N ALA A 20 -10.45 13.17 15.85
CA ALA A 20 -11.69 12.54 16.29
C ALA A 20 -11.75 11.05 15.90
N VAL A 21 -11.35 10.71 14.66
CA VAL A 21 -11.32 9.31 14.20
C VAL A 21 -10.27 8.50 14.96
N LEU A 22 -9.07 9.04 15.21
CA LEU A 22 -8.02 8.38 16.00
C LEU A 22 -8.51 8.10 17.42
N TYR A 23 -9.21 9.05 18.02
CA TYR A 23 -9.78 8.85 19.36
C TYR A 23 -10.86 7.76 19.38
N GLU A 24 -11.82 7.83 18.46
CA GLU A 24 -12.93 6.88 18.41
C GLU A 24 -12.48 5.43 18.11
N GLU A 25 -11.52 5.28 17.20
CA GLU A 25 -11.13 3.95 16.70
C GLU A 25 -9.92 3.36 17.44
N LEU A 26 -9.02 4.18 17.96
CA LEU A 26 -7.76 3.74 18.58
C LEU A 26 -7.57 4.27 20.01
N GLN A 27 -8.46 5.11 20.53
CA GLN A 27 -8.34 5.80 21.84
C GLN A 27 -7.10 6.70 21.95
N VAL A 28 -6.59 7.21 20.82
CA VAL A 28 -5.43 8.08 20.73
C VAL A 28 -5.86 9.54 20.81
N GLN A 29 -5.45 10.25 21.87
CA GLN A 29 -5.76 11.67 22.11
C GLN A 29 -4.52 12.56 22.11
N SER A 30 -3.39 12.01 22.53
CA SER A 30 -2.15 12.75 22.73
C SER A 30 -1.02 12.22 21.84
N TYR A 31 0.08 12.98 21.79
CA TYR A 31 1.32 12.51 21.17
C TYR A 31 1.87 11.28 21.89
N GLU A 32 1.70 11.23 23.21
CA GLU A 32 2.14 10.09 24.02
C GLU A 32 1.36 8.82 23.66
N ASP A 33 0.02 8.91 23.55
CA ASP A 33 -0.81 7.76 23.14
C ASP A 33 -0.36 7.23 21.79
N MET A 34 0.00 8.12 20.85
CA MET A 34 0.48 7.72 19.54
C MET A 34 1.81 6.97 19.60
N LEU A 35 2.72 7.33 20.50
CA LEU A 35 3.99 6.61 20.70
C LEU A 35 3.79 5.19 21.26
N TYR A 36 2.75 4.99 22.08
CA TYR A 36 2.41 3.68 22.62
C TYR A 36 1.52 2.84 21.69
N HIS A 37 1.05 3.43 20.58
CA HIS A 37 0.31 2.69 19.58
C HIS A 37 1.26 1.84 18.75
N VAL A 38 1.41 0.58 19.13
CA VAL A 38 2.35 -0.37 18.51
C VAL A 38 1.73 -1.07 17.31
N PRO A 39 2.52 -1.41 16.27
CA PRO A 39 2.04 -2.20 15.16
C PRO A 39 1.70 -3.63 15.59
N PHE A 40 0.70 -4.23 14.96
CA PHE A 40 0.32 -5.61 15.26
C PHE A 40 1.20 -6.64 14.51
N LYS A 41 1.87 -6.23 13.46
CA LYS A 41 2.86 -7.05 12.74
C LYS A 41 3.86 -6.18 11.98
N TYR A 42 4.95 -6.82 11.56
CA TYR A 42 5.92 -6.24 10.63
C TYR A 42 5.93 -7.07 9.34
N ILE A 43 6.05 -6.41 8.22
CA ILE A 43 6.23 -7.04 6.91
C ILE A 43 7.66 -6.79 6.47
N ASP A 44 8.38 -7.86 6.19
CA ASP A 44 9.73 -7.78 5.63
C ASP A 44 9.64 -7.34 4.15
N ARG A 45 10.19 -6.16 3.86
CA ARG A 45 10.31 -5.62 2.50
C ARG A 45 11.75 -5.71 1.97
N SER A 46 12.65 -6.37 2.66
CA SER A 46 14.04 -6.51 2.21
C SER A 46 14.17 -7.49 1.03
N LYS A 47 13.28 -8.50 0.97
CA LYS A 47 13.30 -9.49 -0.11
C LYS A 47 12.52 -9.01 -1.32
N ILE A 48 13.19 -8.95 -2.47
CA ILE A 48 12.57 -8.75 -3.79
C ILE A 48 12.47 -10.12 -4.45
N TYR A 49 11.23 -10.51 -4.83
CA TYR A 49 10.96 -11.75 -5.53
C TYR A 49 11.01 -11.51 -7.05
N SER A 50 11.42 -12.52 -7.80
CA SER A 50 11.16 -12.59 -9.24
C SER A 50 9.72 -13.08 -9.49
N ILE A 51 9.14 -12.74 -10.63
CA ILE A 51 7.77 -13.14 -10.96
C ILE A 51 7.65 -14.68 -11.03
N ALA A 52 8.68 -15.38 -11.49
CA ALA A 52 8.70 -16.85 -11.53
C ALA A 52 8.64 -17.53 -10.16
N GLU A 53 9.07 -16.85 -9.08
CA GLU A 53 8.99 -17.37 -7.71
C GLU A 53 7.59 -17.26 -7.09
N LEU A 54 6.68 -16.52 -7.74
CA LEU A 54 5.38 -16.22 -7.17
C LEU A 54 4.42 -17.41 -7.30
N ASN A 55 3.57 -17.53 -6.29
CA ASN A 55 2.39 -18.40 -6.30
C ASN A 55 1.28 -17.76 -5.47
N GLY A 56 0.04 -18.23 -5.64
CA GLY A 56 -1.14 -17.67 -4.97
C GLY A 56 -1.23 -17.91 -3.46
N ARG A 57 -0.23 -18.56 -2.83
CA ARG A 57 -0.20 -18.87 -1.39
C ARG A 57 0.79 -17.99 -0.62
N LEU A 58 1.62 -17.22 -1.33
CA LEU A 58 2.58 -16.34 -0.68
C LEU A 58 1.87 -15.22 0.10
N PRO A 59 2.47 -14.78 1.21
CA PRO A 59 1.99 -13.59 1.93
C PRO A 59 2.24 -12.32 1.07
N TYR A 60 2.16 -11.16 1.69
CA TYR A 60 2.60 -9.94 1.02
C TYR A 60 4.06 -10.04 0.60
N ILE A 61 4.31 -9.74 -0.66
CA ILE A 61 5.64 -9.78 -1.29
C ILE A 61 5.95 -8.47 -2.01
N GLN A 62 7.19 -8.30 -2.38
CA GLN A 62 7.67 -7.21 -3.19
C GLN A 62 8.40 -7.75 -4.41
N ILE A 63 8.08 -7.22 -5.58
CA ILE A 63 8.76 -7.49 -6.83
C ILE A 63 9.33 -6.20 -7.42
N LYS A 64 10.39 -6.32 -8.20
CA LYS A 64 10.90 -5.30 -9.07
C LYS A 64 10.49 -5.63 -10.50
N ALA A 65 9.68 -4.80 -11.12
CA ALA A 65 9.15 -5.06 -12.45
C ALA A 65 8.86 -3.78 -13.22
N LYS A 66 8.78 -3.88 -14.54
CA LYS A 66 8.24 -2.85 -15.43
C LYS A 66 6.76 -3.08 -15.61
N ILE A 67 6.01 -2.01 -15.97
CA ILE A 67 4.56 -2.06 -16.13
C ILE A 67 4.18 -1.63 -17.54
N ARG A 68 3.28 -2.40 -18.16
CA ARG A 68 2.72 -2.11 -19.49
C ARG A 68 1.24 -2.44 -19.55
N ASN A 69 0.60 -2.12 -20.68
CA ASN A 69 -0.79 -2.48 -20.99
C ASN A 69 -1.81 -1.96 -19.94
N LEU A 70 -1.66 -0.73 -19.48
CA LEU A 70 -2.66 -0.10 -18.62
C LEU A 70 -3.96 0.04 -19.38
N LYS A 71 -5.02 -0.59 -18.87
CA LYS A 71 -6.35 -0.59 -19.48
C LYS A 71 -7.43 -0.40 -18.42
N THR A 72 -8.42 0.40 -18.74
CA THR A 72 -9.65 0.47 -17.96
C THR A 72 -10.69 -0.44 -18.63
N ILE A 73 -11.27 -1.36 -17.87
CA ILE A 73 -12.19 -2.38 -18.35
C ILE A 73 -13.47 -2.34 -17.53
N GLY A 74 -14.61 -2.53 -18.20
CA GLY A 74 -15.93 -2.54 -17.58
C GLY A 74 -16.56 -1.17 -17.46
N GLU A 75 -17.80 -1.13 -16.98
CA GLU A 75 -18.59 0.09 -16.78
C GLU A 75 -19.26 0.08 -15.40
N GLY A 76 -19.58 1.27 -14.89
CA GLY A 76 -20.29 1.43 -13.63
C GLY A 76 -19.57 0.75 -12.45
N LYS A 77 -20.25 -0.17 -11.77
CA LYS A 77 -19.70 -0.90 -10.61
C LYS A 77 -18.63 -1.93 -10.98
N ALA A 78 -18.60 -2.39 -12.24
CA ALA A 78 -17.63 -3.34 -12.75
C ALA A 78 -16.35 -2.67 -13.29
N LEU A 79 -16.29 -1.35 -13.25
CA LEU A 79 -15.13 -0.58 -13.72
C LEU A 79 -13.89 -0.92 -12.92
N ARG A 80 -12.83 -1.37 -13.60
CA ARG A 80 -11.53 -1.68 -13.01
C ARG A 80 -10.41 -1.27 -13.94
N MET A 81 -9.26 -1.01 -13.39
CA MET A 81 -8.03 -0.85 -14.15
C MET A 81 -7.21 -2.13 -14.03
N THR A 82 -6.64 -2.56 -15.14
CA THR A 82 -5.66 -3.65 -15.19
C THR A 82 -4.38 -3.18 -15.83
N ALA A 83 -3.27 -3.80 -15.45
CA ALA A 83 -1.97 -3.61 -16.07
C ALA A 83 -1.19 -4.92 -16.03
N THR A 84 -0.13 -5.01 -16.81
CA THR A 84 0.78 -6.16 -16.82
C THR A 84 2.12 -5.72 -16.25
N ALA A 85 2.51 -6.26 -15.10
CA ALA A 85 3.87 -6.21 -14.62
C ALA A 85 4.69 -7.29 -15.30
N TYR A 86 5.95 -7.03 -15.61
CA TYR A 86 6.86 -7.99 -16.20
C TYR A 86 8.30 -7.78 -15.76
N ASP A 87 9.01 -8.88 -15.62
CA ASP A 87 10.46 -8.94 -15.43
C ASP A 87 11.07 -9.93 -16.43
N GLU A 88 12.32 -10.29 -16.27
CA GLU A 88 13.02 -11.26 -17.13
C GLU A 88 12.47 -12.70 -16.96
N THR A 89 11.72 -12.97 -15.90
CA THR A 89 11.27 -14.30 -15.51
C THR A 89 9.81 -14.58 -15.82
N GLY A 90 8.99 -13.52 -16.04
CA GLY A 90 7.58 -13.72 -16.30
C GLY A 90 6.73 -12.47 -16.38
N THR A 91 5.42 -12.70 -16.32
CA THR A 91 4.41 -11.63 -16.30
C THR A 91 3.37 -11.86 -15.22
N LEU A 92 2.84 -10.76 -14.68
CA LEU A 92 1.86 -10.75 -13.59
C LEU A 92 0.78 -9.70 -13.87
N GLU A 93 -0.48 -10.05 -13.65
CA GLU A 93 -1.56 -9.09 -13.78
C GLU A 93 -1.72 -8.25 -12.51
N LEU A 94 -1.85 -6.93 -12.67
CA LEU A 94 -2.16 -5.99 -11.61
C LEU A 94 -3.59 -5.49 -11.80
N VAL A 95 -4.38 -5.43 -10.71
CA VAL A 95 -5.81 -5.08 -10.79
C VAL A 95 -6.18 -4.05 -9.74
N TRP A 96 -6.91 -3.00 -10.15
CA TRP A 96 -7.46 -1.99 -9.24
C TRP A 96 -8.95 -1.78 -9.52
N PHE A 97 -9.76 -1.91 -8.50
CA PHE A 97 -11.21 -1.66 -8.58
C PHE A 97 -11.59 -0.24 -8.19
N LYS A 98 -10.71 0.47 -7.46
CA LYS A 98 -10.94 1.85 -6.98
C LYS A 98 -9.64 2.64 -6.95
N GLY A 99 -9.74 3.98 -6.98
CA GLY A 99 -8.59 4.86 -6.74
C GLY A 99 -7.54 4.91 -7.85
N PHE A 100 -7.79 4.37 -9.03
CA PHE A 100 -6.79 4.22 -10.09
C PHE A 100 -6.62 5.42 -11.02
N LYS A 101 -7.47 6.45 -10.91
CA LYS A 101 -7.39 7.64 -11.79
C LYS A 101 -6.03 8.37 -11.72
N PHE A 102 -5.37 8.30 -10.56
CA PHE A 102 -4.07 8.92 -10.36
C PHE A 102 -2.90 8.05 -10.87
N LEU A 103 -3.09 6.74 -10.96
CA LEU A 103 -2.06 5.79 -11.36
C LEU A 103 -1.67 5.93 -12.82
N THR A 104 -2.63 6.27 -13.69
CA THR A 104 -2.40 6.44 -15.12
C THR A 104 -1.37 7.52 -15.43
N ASN A 105 -1.27 8.54 -14.56
CA ASN A 105 -0.31 9.63 -14.71
C ASN A 105 1.01 9.37 -13.96
N GLN A 106 1.09 8.32 -13.14
CA GLN A 106 2.27 8.01 -12.33
C GLN A 106 3.11 6.89 -12.92
N ILE A 107 2.49 6.04 -13.77
CA ILE A 107 3.16 4.90 -14.38
C ILE A 107 3.66 5.31 -15.77
N GLU A 108 4.97 5.39 -15.90
CA GLU A 108 5.65 5.68 -17.15
C GLU A 108 6.09 4.37 -17.80
N PRO A 109 5.97 4.23 -19.15
CA PRO A 109 6.47 3.08 -19.86
C PRO A 109 7.96 2.83 -19.60
N ASP A 110 8.35 1.57 -19.57
CA ASP A 110 9.74 1.09 -19.46
C ASP A 110 10.51 1.47 -18.19
N LYS A 111 9.88 2.19 -17.25
CA LYS A 111 10.47 2.42 -15.93
C LYS A 111 10.29 1.22 -15.01
N GLU A 112 11.26 1.04 -14.12
CA GLU A 112 11.23 0.02 -13.09
C GLU A 112 10.50 0.52 -11.84
N TYR A 113 9.63 -0.34 -11.33
CA TYR A 113 8.82 -0.08 -10.14
C TYR A 113 9.03 -1.17 -9.11
N LEU A 114 8.96 -0.80 -7.85
CA LEU A 114 8.71 -1.72 -6.76
C LEU A 114 7.20 -1.87 -6.59
N ILE A 115 6.73 -3.09 -6.74
CA ILE A 115 5.33 -3.47 -6.66
C ILE A 115 5.16 -4.34 -5.43
N PHE A 116 4.37 -3.87 -4.47
CA PHE A 116 4.12 -4.57 -3.22
C PHE A 116 2.65 -4.97 -3.13
N GLY A 117 2.40 -6.22 -2.77
CA GLY A 117 1.06 -6.74 -2.61
C GLY A 117 1.03 -8.22 -2.29
N GLN A 118 -0.15 -8.76 -2.11
CA GLN A 118 -0.35 -10.19 -1.91
C GLN A 118 -0.73 -10.83 -3.25
N PRO A 119 0.07 -11.78 -3.76
CA PRO A 119 -0.28 -12.51 -4.96
C PRO A 119 -1.49 -13.42 -4.68
N SER A 120 -2.36 -13.51 -5.66
CA SER A 120 -3.51 -14.40 -5.65
C SER A 120 -3.65 -15.05 -7.03
N GLU A 121 -4.40 -16.14 -7.10
CA GLU A 121 -4.67 -16.83 -8.35
C GLU A 121 -6.14 -16.72 -8.67
N PHE A 122 -6.44 -16.24 -9.87
CA PHE A 122 -7.79 -16.19 -10.41
C PHE A 122 -7.81 -16.70 -11.86
N ASN A 123 -8.65 -17.68 -12.17
CA ASN A 123 -8.71 -18.35 -13.47
C ASN A 123 -7.33 -18.83 -13.95
N HIS A 124 -6.58 -19.50 -13.09
CA HIS A 124 -5.22 -20.00 -13.35
C HIS A 124 -4.20 -18.92 -13.76
N LYS A 125 -4.47 -17.66 -13.41
CA LYS A 125 -3.54 -16.56 -13.64
C LYS A 125 -3.19 -15.90 -12.31
N LEU A 126 -1.91 -15.68 -12.11
CA LEU A 126 -1.41 -14.90 -10.97
C LEU A 126 -1.74 -13.43 -11.16
N ASN A 127 -2.23 -12.82 -10.11
CA ASN A 127 -2.52 -11.39 -10.06
C ASN A 127 -2.19 -10.80 -8.68
N ILE A 128 -2.09 -9.50 -8.62
CA ILE A 128 -2.08 -8.73 -7.37
C ILE A 128 -3.21 -7.70 -7.44
N VAL A 129 -4.10 -7.74 -6.46
CA VAL A 129 -5.22 -6.81 -6.35
C VAL A 129 -4.81 -5.63 -5.47
N HIS A 130 -5.05 -4.42 -5.96
CA HIS A 130 -4.67 -3.18 -5.29
C HIS A 130 -3.21 -3.13 -4.84
N PRO A 131 -2.23 -3.44 -5.73
CA PRO A 131 -0.82 -3.32 -5.35
C PRO A 131 -0.44 -1.87 -5.04
N GLU A 132 0.50 -1.71 -4.13
CA GLU A 132 1.25 -0.48 -3.97
C GLU A 132 2.35 -0.42 -5.03
N ILE A 133 2.53 0.74 -5.66
CA ILE A 133 3.54 0.95 -6.69
C ILE A 133 4.37 2.16 -6.30
N ASP A 134 5.66 1.96 -6.19
CA ASP A 134 6.65 3.01 -5.94
C ASP A 134 7.71 2.98 -7.05
N SER A 135 8.16 4.15 -7.51
CA SER A 135 9.31 4.22 -8.43
C SER A 135 10.53 3.57 -7.78
N PHE A 136 11.23 2.70 -8.52
CA PHE A 136 12.41 2.00 -8.01
C PHE A 136 13.50 2.98 -7.54
N GLU A 137 13.73 4.09 -8.27
CA GLU A 137 14.69 5.11 -7.91
C GLU A 137 14.43 5.76 -6.54
N LYS A 138 13.16 6.03 -6.24
CA LYS A 138 12.75 6.62 -4.95
C LYS A 138 12.74 5.60 -3.83
N ALA A 139 12.27 4.41 -4.11
CA ALA A 139 12.10 3.37 -3.12
C ALA A 139 13.40 2.64 -2.78
N SER A 140 14.37 2.56 -3.69
CA SER A 140 15.68 1.96 -3.42
C SER A 140 16.45 2.67 -2.29
N GLN A 141 16.17 3.95 -2.06
CA GLN A 141 16.72 4.72 -0.94
C GLN A 141 16.01 4.40 0.40
N LEU A 142 14.81 3.81 0.34
CA LEU A 142 13.96 3.47 1.48
C LEU A 142 13.83 1.96 1.72
N LEU A 143 14.52 1.14 0.91
CA LEU A 143 14.54 -0.33 1.01
C LEU A 143 15.34 -0.81 2.22
N VAL A 144 14.95 -0.36 3.40
CA VAL A 144 15.60 -0.82 4.63
C VAL A 144 14.56 -1.38 5.57
N GLY A 145 14.42 -2.71 5.57
CA GLY A 145 13.91 -3.40 6.71
C GLY A 145 12.41 -3.71 6.74
N PHE A 146 11.90 -3.74 7.94
CA PHE A 146 10.53 -4.13 8.24
C PHE A 146 9.57 -2.94 8.16
N GLN A 147 8.48 -3.10 7.43
CA GLN A 147 7.37 -2.16 7.47
C GLN A 147 6.42 -2.52 8.61
N ALA A 148 6.22 -1.59 9.52
CA ALA A 148 5.20 -1.70 10.54
C ALA A 148 3.79 -1.68 9.92
N VAL A 149 2.92 -2.57 10.39
CA VAL A 149 1.50 -2.63 9.96
C VAL A 149 0.64 -2.37 11.19
N TYR A 150 -0.09 -1.28 11.12
CA TYR A 150 -1.03 -0.87 12.15
C TYR A 150 -2.45 -1.35 11.85
N PRO A 151 -3.26 -1.71 12.85
CA PRO A 151 -4.66 -2.01 12.64
C PRO A 151 -5.39 -0.79 12.08
N THR A 152 -6.21 -0.98 11.07
CA THR A 152 -6.99 0.10 10.46
C THR A 152 -8.42 -0.34 10.25
N THR A 153 -9.37 0.52 10.58
CA THR A 153 -10.80 0.30 10.37
C THR A 153 -11.26 0.92 9.04
N GLU A 154 -12.46 0.58 8.59
CA GLU A 154 -13.03 1.22 7.39
C GLU A 154 -13.25 2.73 7.58
N LYS A 155 -13.54 3.18 8.81
CA LYS A 155 -13.69 4.60 9.14
C LYS A 155 -12.35 5.33 9.04
N MET A 156 -11.27 4.72 9.53
CA MET A 156 -9.92 5.24 9.40
C MET A 156 -9.49 5.35 7.93
N LYS A 157 -9.74 4.32 7.11
CA LYS A 157 -9.43 4.34 5.67
C LYS A 157 -10.17 5.47 4.93
N LYS A 158 -11.44 5.73 5.27
CA LYS A 158 -12.21 6.84 4.72
C LYS A 158 -11.65 8.21 5.11
N ALA A 159 -11.01 8.30 6.26
CA ALA A 159 -10.30 9.50 6.73
C ALA A 159 -8.85 9.59 6.24
N PHE A 160 -8.42 8.71 5.31
CA PHE A 160 -7.03 8.59 4.83
C PHE A 160 -6.01 8.25 5.93
N LEU A 161 -6.47 7.60 6.99
CA LEU A 161 -5.64 7.04 8.05
C LEU A 161 -5.41 5.55 7.77
N ASN A 162 -4.55 5.26 6.81
CA ASN A 162 -4.09 3.90 6.54
C ASN A 162 -2.81 3.60 7.37
N SER A 163 -2.37 2.36 7.37
CA SER A 163 -1.18 1.93 8.13
C SER A 163 0.12 2.70 7.80
N LYS A 164 0.21 3.32 6.62
CA LYS A 164 1.36 4.17 6.27
C LYS A 164 1.23 5.60 6.79
N ALA A 165 0.02 6.02 7.13
CA ALA A 165 -0.27 7.38 7.62
C ALA A 165 -0.22 7.47 9.15
N ILE A 166 -0.15 6.31 9.81
CA ILE A 166 0.05 6.16 11.25
C ILE A 166 1.53 5.96 11.55
#